data_d92abf823dcff3c65dd50bf9eb6f7707
#
_entry.id   d92abf823dcff3c65dd50bf9eb6f7707
#
_cell.length_a   1.000
_cell.length_b   1.000
_cell.length_c   1.000
_cell.angle_alpha   90.00
_cell.angle_beta   90.00
_cell.angle_gamma   90.00
#
_symmetry.space_group_name_H-M   'P 1'
#
loop_
_entity.id
_entity.type
_entity.pdbx_description
1 polymer ?
#
loop_
_entity_poly.entity_id
_entity_poly.type
_entity_poly.pdbx_seq_one_letter_code
_entity_poly.pdbx_strand_id
1 'polypeptide(L)'
;MSLWHLPAGYPLPLLSIRSAGNHQDRENMRHLAVCIAAIIAASAAHAAAPADADIVLYNGHVLTVDPNNTEYEAVAIKGERILAVGSSKDIQALAGRGTRRIDLKGKTVTPGLIDTHLHLTSGALTEVEEVQLGYPVVQSIGDVQKQVKARIEQVGKGVWIVGRGWDEGKLAEKRYVYAKDLDPVSPDNPMLLAHTMGHYTVANTAALKLAGITRDTPDPPGGTIDRGPDGEPTGVLKEQASGLVRRLIPEYDAKQMHDSVAKVALRASSECLTGLKDPGIQQAAWDNYKLLEKEGKLPLRVGALWRTPRTVEEGKALIEKIKPISRPGAPVTDNHVVSIGIKIGLDGSGGARTAWMYEDWSKDYEGVDEGNKGYMVIDRGTVTMLVRLYHEAGLHMGIHSIGDHGIDWTVNAFEQLLKEKPIMGLRHSIIHANVPTDAAIEKMAMLQRKYDAGYPEAQAPFLWW
;
A
#
# COMPACT_ATOMS: atom_id res chain seq x y z
N MET A 1 -6.45 11.50 16.75
CA MET A 1 -6.80 11.63 18.19
C MET A 1 -7.86 12.69 18.29
N SER A 2 -9.12 12.31 18.47
CA SER A 2 -10.23 13.24 18.70
C SER A 2 -10.37 13.41 20.20
N LEU A 3 -10.13 14.62 20.67
CA LEU A 3 -10.52 15.08 22.01
C LEU A 3 -12.03 15.29 22.00
N TRP A 4 -12.72 14.60 22.88
CA TRP A 4 -14.13 14.80 23.15
C TRP A 4 -14.33 16.16 23.82
N HIS A 5 -15.07 17.06 23.18
CA HIS A 5 -15.63 18.24 23.82
C HIS A 5 -16.91 17.81 24.55
N LEU A 6 -16.89 17.91 25.86
CA LEU A 6 -18.10 17.88 26.67
C LEU A 6 -18.74 19.28 26.63
N PRO A 7 -20.04 19.39 26.42
CA PRO A 7 -20.72 20.69 26.49
C PRO A 7 -20.80 21.15 27.97
N ALA A 8 -20.39 22.40 28.19
CA ALA A 8 -20.61 23.10 29.45
C ALA A 8 -22.09 23.42 29.67
N GLY A 9 -22.59 23.16 30.85
CA GLY A 9 -23.80 23.78 31.33
C GLY A 9 -24.89 22.87 31.91
N TYR A 10 -24.66 22.32 33.11
CA TYR A 10 -25.74 22.02 34.05
C TYR A 10 -25.40 22.70 35.38
N PRO A 11 -26.30 23.55 35.92
CA PRO A 11 -26.12 24.14 37.24
C PRO A 11 -26.34 23.09 38.33
N LEU A 12 -25.38 22.94 39.22
CA LEU A 12 -25.51 22.15 40.43
C LEU A 12 -26.61 22.79 41.34
N PRO A 13 -27.53 22.05 41.94
CA PRO A 13 -28.48 22.60 42.89
C PRO A 13 -27.76 23.00 44.18
N LEU A 14 -27.91 24.25 44.54
CA LEU A 14 -27.52 24.78 45.83
C LEU A 14 -28.35 24.10 46.94
N LEU A 15 -27.77 23.22 47.70
CA LEU A 15 -28.35 22.71 48.94
C LEU A 15 -28.32 23.82 49.99
N SER A 16 -29.44 24.44 50.29
CA SER A 16 -29.64 25.30 51.44
C SER A 16 -29.67 24.48 52.72
N ILE A 17 -28.59 24.55 53.52
CA ILE A 17 -28.58 23.97 54.86
C ILE A 17 -29.27 24.92 55.80
N ARG A 18 -30.50 24.57 56.22
CA ARG A 18 -31.16 25.24 57.37
C ARG A 18 -30.50 24.72 58.65
N SER A 19 -30.04 25.68 59.47
CA SER A 19 -29.51 25.41 60.77
C SER A 19 -30.62 25.09 61.74
N ALA A 20 -30.70 23.88 62.24
CA ALA A 20 -31.30 23.55 63.52
C ALA A 20 -30.77 22.16 63.92
N GLY A 21 -30.15 22.04 65.06
CA GLY A 21 -29.87 20.68 65.44
C GLY A 21 -28.91 20.54 66.61
N ASN A 22 -29.22 19.60 67.36
CA ASN A 22 -28.63 18.99 68.55
C ASN A 22 -27.10 18.70 68.41
N HIS A 23 -26.42 18.68 69.53
CA HIS A 23 -24.97 18.38 69.66
C HIS A 23 -24.55 17.07 68.95
N GLN A 24 -25.45 16.08 68.87
CA GLN A 24 -25.26 14.79 68.23
C GLN A 24 -25.17 14.88 66.71
N ASP A 25 -25.90 15.82 66.10
CA ASP A 25 -25.86 16.01 64.62
C ASP A 25 -24.55 16.72 64.18
N ARG A 26 -23.95 17.50 65.07
CA ARG A 26 -22.64 18.14 64.77
C ARG A 26 -21.48 17.14 64.83
N GLU A 27 -21.54 16.13 65.75
CA GLU A 27 -20.56 15.06 65.78
C GLU A 27 -20.71 14.11 64.56
N ASN A 28 -21.89 13.76 64.20
CA ASN A 28 -22.17 12.92 63.02
C ASN A 28 -21.74 13.60 61.73
N MET A 29 -21.94 14.92 61.59
CA MET A 29 -21.44 15.68 60.43
C MET A 29 -19.91 15.82 60.41
N ARG A 30 -19.25 15.90 61.59
CA ARG A 30 -17.79 15.87 61.67
C ARG A 30 -17.20 14.53 61.25
N HIS A 31 -17.82 13.42 61.68
CA HIS A 31 -17.40 12.10 61.25
C HIS A 31 -17.68 11.87 59.73
N LEU A 32 -18.80 12.36 59.22
CA LEU A 32 -19.10 12.31 57.77
C LEU A 32 -18.13 13.16 56.94
N ALA A 33 -17.77 14.36 57.42
CA ALA A 33 -16.80 15.21 56.77
C ALA A 33 -15.37 14.62 56.78
N VAL A 34 -14.98 13.96 57.89
CA VAL A 34 -13.69 13.25 57.96
C VAL A 34 -13.69 12.01 57.08
N CYS A 35 -14.80 11.26 56.97
CA CYS A 35 -14.92 10.13 56.06
C CYS A 35 -14.92 10.57 54.58
N ILE A 36 -15.58 11.67 54.25
CA ILE A 36 -15.57 12.22 52.87
C ILE A 36 -14.17 12.77 52.53
N ALA A 37 -13.51 13.44 53.47
CA ALA A 37 -12.12 13.89 53.29
C ALA A 37 -11.12 12.73 53.16
N ALA A 38 -11.32 11.63 53.88
CA ALA A 38 -10.53 10.41 53.75
C ALA A 38 -10.79 9.66 52.45
N ILE A 39 -12.02 9.66 51.95
CA ILE A 39 -12.38 9.08 50.66
C ILE A 39 -11.80 9.93 49.50
N ILE A 40 -11.84 11.25 49.62
CA ILE A 40 -11.23 12.16 48.61
C ILE A 40 -9.72 12.04 48.62
N ALA A 41 -9.10 11.90 49.81
CA ALA A 41 -7.65 11.70 49.95
C ALA A 41 -7.22 10.30 49.45
N ALA A 42 -8.04 9.27 49.66
CA ALA A 42 -7.80 7.92 49.14
C ALA A 42 -8.00 7.84 47.60
N SER A 43 -8.92 8.62 47.06
CA SER A 43 -9.11 8.74 45.62
C SER A 43 -8.00 9.51 44.90
N ALA A 44 -7.32 10.44 45.59
CA ALA A 44 -6.15 11.14 45.08
C ALA A 44 -4.87 10.30 45.10
N ALA A 45 -4.83 9.20 45.92
CA ALA A 45 -3.67 8.34 46.07
C ALA A 45 -3.55 7.20 45.05
N HIS A 46 -4.50 7.10 44.07
CA HIS A 46 -4.42 6.15 42.95
C HIS A 46 -4.21 6.84 41.62
N ALA A 47 -3.49 7.95 41.56
CA ALA A 47 -2.76 8.31 40.38
C ALA A 47 -1.65 7.23 40.22
N ALA A 48 -1.88 6.23 39.37
CA ALA A 48 -0.83 5.28 38.98
C ALA A 48 0.43 6.13 38.70
N ALA A 49 1.56 5.77 39.32
CA ALA A 49 2.83 6.41 39.02
C ALA A 49 2.96 6.45 37.47
N PRO A 50 3.34 7.59 36.87
CA PRO A 50 3.47 7.68 35.47
C PRO A 50 4.36 6.52 35.01
N ALA A 51 3.85 5.69 34.09
CA ALA A 51 4.58 4.51 33.61
C ALA A 51 5.89 5.01 33.02
N ASP A 52 7.03 4.57 33.59
CA ASP A 52 8.35 4.93 33.09
C ASP A 52 8.43 4.72 31.58
N ALA A 53 8.91 5.71 30.85
CA ALA A 53 9.17 5.59 29.43
C ALA A 53 10.28 4.56 29.17
N ASP A 54 10.19 3.83 28.06
CA ASP A 54 11.27 2.93 27.63
C ASP A 54 12.39 3.71 26.92
N ILE A 55 12.00 4.75 26.17
CA ILE A 55 12.92 5.64 25.45
C ILE A 55 12.49 7.09 25.67
N VAL A 56 13.46 7.96 25.93
CA VAL A 56 13.30 9.42 25.95
C VAL A 56 14.32 10.02 24.99
N LEU A 57 13.83 10.79 24.01
CA LEU A 57 14.63 11.63 23.14
C LEU A 57 14.41 13.07 23.60
N TYR A 58 15.49 13.82 23.86
CA TYR A 58 15.40 15.17 24.42
C TYR A 58 16.45 16.11 23.83
N ASN A 59 16.31 17.41 24.07
CA ASN A 59 17.23 18.42 23.60
C ASN A 59 17.36 18.51 22.09
N GLY A 60 16.20 18.53 21.38
CA GLY A 60 16.12 18.60 19.91
C GLY A 60 14.86 19.30 19.41
N HIS A 61 14.52 19.02 18.16
CA HIS A 61 13.35 19.51 17.45
C HIS A 61 12.46 18.33 17.06
N VAL A 62 11.35 18.12 17.76
CA VAL A 62 10.40 17.03 17.50
C VAL A 62 9.22 17.57 16.69
N LEU A 63 9.19 17.28 15.39
CA LEU A 63 8.11 17.66 14.50
C LEU A 63 7.00 16.60 14.60
N THR A 64 5.81 16.98 15.04
CA THR A 64 4.70 16.03 15.23
C THR A 64 3.97 15.68 13.94
N VAL A 65 4.06 16.56 12.92
CA VAL A 65 3.28 16.46 11.69
C VAL A 65 1.77 16.30 11.98
N ASP A 66 1.32 16.91 13.07
CA ASP A 66 -0.10 17.03 13.38
C ASP A 66 -0.75 18.15 12.53
N PRO A 67 -2.09 18.33 12.55
CA PRO A 67 -2.76 19.37 11.75
C PRO A 67 -2.24 20.80 12.00
N ASN A 68 -1.60 21.04 13.15
CA ASN A 68 -1.06 22.35 13.53
C ASN A 68 0.46 22.44 13.27
N ASN A 69 1.11 21.37 12.80
CA ASN A 69 2.57 21.24 12.68
C ASN A 69 3.30 21.64 13.95
N THR A 70 2.81 21.14 15.07
CA THR A 70 3.36 21.49 16.39
C THR A 70 4.78 20.95 16.54
N GLU A 71 5.66 21.77 17.11
CA GLU A 71 7.05 21.41 17.42
C GLU A 71 7.26 21.33 18.91
N TYR A 72 8.02 20.32 19.36
CA TYR A 72 8.42 20.13 20.75
C TYR A 72 9.93 19.89 20.87
N GLU A 73 10.48 19.94 22.09
CA GLU A 73 11.91 19.68 22.33
C GLU A 73 12.23 18.20 22.54
N ALA A 74 11.22 17.41 22.91
CA ALA A 74 11.42 16.05 23.35
C ALA A 74 10.20 15.16 23.16
N VAL A 75 10.43 13.83 23.10
CA VAL A 75 9.40 12.78 23.02
C VAL A 75 9.75 11.61 23.93
N ALA A 76 8.76 11.09 24.64
CA ALA A 76 8.82 9.84 25.41
C ALA A 76 8.06 8.73 24.70
N ILE A 77 8.63 7.52 24.69
CA ILE A 77 8.06 6.32 24.04
C ILE A 77 7.94 5.22 25.09
N LYS A 78 6.79 4.54 25.08
CA LYS A 78 6.51 3.35 25.90
C LYS A 78 6.01 2.22 24.99
N GLY A 79 6.75 1.12 24.94
CA GLY A 79 6.49 0.03 23.99
C GLY A 79 6.49 0.58 22.56
N GLU A 80 5.39 0.40 21.86
CA GLU A 80 5.19 0.86 20.48
C GLU A 80 4.38 2.17 20.36
N ARG A 81 4.25 2.92 21.46
CA ARG A 81 3.42 4.14 21.48
C ARG A 81 4.20 5.34 21.95
N ILE A 82 3.89 6.50 21.36
CA ILE A 82 4.30 7.79 21.89
C ILE A 82 3.54 7.99 23.20
N LEU A 83 4.29 8.09 24.31
CA LEU A 83 3.74 8.34 25.64
C LEU A 83 3.41 9.81 25.83
N ALA A 84 4.36 10.69 25.48
CA ALA A 84 4.21 12.12 25.58
C ALA A 84 5.17 12.86 24.64
N VAL A 85 4.84 14.11 24.32
CA VAL A 85 5.72 15.10 23.69
C VAL A 85 5.69 16.37 24.56
N GLY A 86 6.78 17.14 24.60
CA GLY A 86 6.83 18.35 25.43
C GLY A 86 8.22 18.96 25.54
N SER A 87 8.43 19.73 26.60
CA SER A 87 9.76 20.27 26.94
C SER A 87 10.74 19.15 27.32
N SER A 88 12.02 19.36 27.08
CA SER A 88 13.07 18.42 27.50
C SER A 88 13.02 18.11 29.00
N LYS A 89 12.66 19.09 29.84
CA LYS A 89 12.52 18.91 31.28
C LYS A 89 11.37 17.96 31.62
N ASP A 90 10.19 18.18 31.06
CA ASP A 90 8.98 17.40 31.40
C ASP A 90 9.11 15.96 30.92
N ILE A 91 9.65 15.79 29.71
CA ILE A 91 9.81 14.45 29.08
C ILE A 91 10.91 13.64 29.80
N GLN A 92 12.02 14.28 30.23
CA GLN A 92 13.02 13.58 31.00
C GLN A 92 12.53 13.14 32.39
N ALA A 93 11.53 13.81 32.95
CA ALA A 93 10.91 13.43 34.23
C ALA A 93 10.13 12.09 34.12
N LEU A 94 9.78 11.66 32.91
CA LEU A 94 9.14 10.36 32.66
C LEU A 94 10.13 9.20 32.54
N ALA A 95 11.42 9.45 32.67
CA ALA A 95 12.45 8.45 32.53
C ALA A 95 12.79 7.78 33.87
N GLY A 96 12.55 6.48 33.99
CA GLY A 96 12.94 5.62 35.10
C GLY A 96 14.37 5.06 34.98
N ARG A 97 14.69 4.07 35.84
CA ARG A 97 16.01 3.43 35.85
C ARG A 97 16.35 2.64 34.58
N GLY A 98 15.36 2.09 33.92
CA GLY A 98 15.51 1.28 32.69
C GLY A 98 15.36 2.08 31.38
N THR A 99 15.09 3.39 31.49
CA THR A 99 14.82 4.22 30.32
C THR A 99 16.11 4.51 29.53
N ARG A 100 16.10 4.21 28.25
CA ARG A 100 17.13 4.66 27.30
C ARG A 100 16.97 6.16 27.04
N ARG A 101 17.99 6.94 27.37
CA ARG A 101 18.01 8.39 27.18
C ARG A 101 18.88 8.75 25.99
N ILE A 102 18.35 9.51 25.05
CA ILE A 102 19.03 9.94 23.82
C ILE A 102 19.02 11.46 23.75
N ASP A 103 20.20 12.06 23.92
CA ASP A 103 20.41 13.50 23.71
C ASP A 103 20.47 13.77 22.19
N LEU A 104 19.53 14.50 21.68
CA LEU A 104 19.42 14.85 20.26
C LEU A 104 20.45 15.90 19.84
N LYS A 105 21.00 16.67 20.77
CA LYS A 105 22.00 17.74 20.52
C LYS A 105 21.53 18.69 19.41
N GLY A 106 20.29 19.14 19.47
CA GLY A 106 19.66 20.02 18.49
C GLY A 106 19.24 19.36 17.19
N LYS A 107 19.31 18.02 17.06
CA LYS A 107 18.83 17.32 15.85
C LYS A 107 17.32 17.27 15.80
N THR A 108 16.80 17.18 14.58
CA THR A 108 15.36 17.04 14.32
C THR A 108 14.94 15.57 14.35
N VAL A 109 13.79 15.31 14.96
CA VAL A 109 13.08 14.01 14.93
C VAL A 109 11.76 14.21 14.22
N THR A 110 11.46 13.32 13.28
CA THR A 110 10.19 13.26 12.57
C THR A 110 9.54 11.89 12.76
N PRO A 111 8.21 11.75 12.53
CA PRO A 111 7.62 10.44 12.28
C PRO A 111 8.37 9.75 11.14
N GLY A 112 8.46 8.43 11.20
CA GLY A 112 9.09 7.65 10.13
C GLY A 112 8.31 7.78 8.82
N LEU A 113 9.00 7.64 7.68
CA LEU A 113 8.38 7.69 6.37
C LEU A 113 7.44 6.51 6.16
N ILE A 114 6.30 6.77 5.54
CA ILE A 114 5.29 5.76 5.18
C ILE A 114 5.04 5.84 3.68
N ASP A 115 5.32 4.76 2.95
CA ASP A 115 4.91 4.64 1.56
C ASP A 115 3.43 4.23 1.50
N THR A 116 2.59 5.12 0.98
CA THR A 116 1.14 4.91 0.95
C THR A 116 0.65 4.07 -0.21
N HIS A 117 1.56 3.60 -1.11
CA HIS A 117 1.21 2.73 -2.23
C HIS A 117 2.43 1.96 -2.76
N LEU A 118 2.80 0.89 -2.10
CA LEU A 118 3.91 0.03 -2.50
C LEU A 118 3.44 -1.44 -2.63
N HIS A 119 3.52 -1.98 -3.83
CA HIS A 119 3.30 -3.41 -4.07
C HIS A 119 4.52 -4.22 -3.61
N LEU A 120 4.70 -4.36 -2.28
CA LEU A 120 5.93 -4.92 -1.71
C LEU A 120 6.18 -6.36 -2.16
N THR A 121 5.18 -7.24 -2.10
CA THR A 121 5.39 -8.66 -2.45
C THR A 121 5.79 -8.84 -3.92
N SER A 122 5.02 -8.27 -4.86
CA SER A 122 5.33 -8.41 -6.29
C SER A 122 6.59 -7.65 -6.69
N GLY A 123 6.80 -6.47 -6.12
CA GLY A 123 8.02 -5.68 -6.34
C GLY A 123 9.27 -6.38 -5.82
N ALA A 124 9.20 -7.03 -4.65
CA ALA A 124 10.31 -7.77 -4.09
C ALA A 124 10.68 -9.01 -4.94
N LEU A 125 9.68 -9.77 -5.38
CA LEU A 125 9.90 -10.90 -6.29
C LEU A 125 10.55 -10.43 -7.59
N THR A 126 10.02 -9.36 -8.18
CA THR A 126 10.60 -8.75 -9.39
C THR A 126 12.04 -8.30 -9.18
N GLU A 127 12.34 -7.63 -8.07
CA GLU A 127 13.68 -7.09 -7.81
C GLU A 127 14.71 -8.20 -7.52
N VAL A 128 14.32 -9.25 -6.82
CA VAL A 128 15.26 -10.29 -6.34
C VAL A 128 15.36 -11.44 -7.33
N GLU A 129 14.23 -11.86 -7.91
CA GLU A 129 14.16 -13.07 -8.72
C GLU A 129 14.30 -12.80 -10.22
N GLU A 130 13.97 -11.59 -10.70
CA GLU A 130 14.07 -11.24 -12.10
C GLU A 130 15.37 -10.50 -12.42
N VAL A 131 15.89 -10.71 -13.63
CA VAL A 131 17.09 -10.00 -14.13
C VAL A 131 16.73 -8.55 -14.42
N GLN A 132 17.43 -7.62 -13.77
CA GLN A 132 17.23 -6.19 -13.97
C GLN A 132 18.00 -5.69 -15.19
N LEU A 133 17.30 -5.25 -16.22
CA LEU A 133 17.85 -4.87 -17.52
C LEU A 133 17.63 -3.40 -17.86
N GLY A 134 17.21 -2.59 -16.88
CA GLY A 134 16.94 -1.17 -17.09
C GLY A 134 18.20 -0.33 -17.22
N TYR A 135 18.10 0.78 -17.97
CA TYR A 135 19.14 1.81 -17.98
C TYR A 135 19.29 2.44 -16.57
N PRO A 136 20.52 2.72 -16.09
CA PRO A 136 21.81 2.64 -16.76
C PRO A 136 22.54 1.29 -16.60
N VAL A 137 21.93 0.27 -16.01
CA VAL A 137 22.56 -1.05 -15.77
C VAL A 137 22.90 -1.73 -17.09
N VAL A 138 22.05 -1.57 -18.09
CA VAL A 138 22.20 -2.16 -19.42
C VAL A 138 22.20 -1.03 -20.46
N GLN A 139 23.24 -1.01 -21.29
CA GLN A 139 23.42 -0.02 -22.37
C GLN A 139 23.74 -0.69 -23.72
N SER A 140 23.88 -2.00 -23.75
CA SER A 140 24.14 -2.79 -24.96
C SER A 140 23.53 -4.19 -24.84
N ILE A 141 23.37 -4.89 -25.97
CA ILE A 141 22.99 -6.31 -26.00
C ILE A 141 24.01 -7.15 -25.25
N GLY A 142 25.29 -6.78 -25.31
CA GLY A 142 26.36 -7.44 -24.54
C GLY A 142 26.14 -7.31 -23.02
N ASP A 143 25.62 -6.18 -22.55
CA ASP A 143 25.27 -6.02 -21.13
C ASP A 143 24.05 -6.89 -20.75
N VAL A 144 23.04 -7.01 -21.62
CA VAL A 144 21.93 -7.97 -21.43
C VAL A 144 22.46 -9.39 -21.24
N GLN A 145 23.33 -9.83 -22.16
CA GLN A 145 23.96 -11.16 -22.09
C GLN A 145 24.74 -11.36 -20.79
N LYS A 146 25.50 -10.34 -20.35
CA LYS A 146 26.25 -10.38 -19.09
C LYS A 146 25.33 -10.56 -17.88
N GLN A 147 24.26 -9.79 -17.78
CA GLN A 147 23.30 -9.89 -16.67
C GLN A 147 22.61 -11.27 -16.64
N VAL A 148 22.17 -11.73 -17.81
CA VAL A 148 21.55 -13.05 -17.98
C VAL A 148 22.51 -14.16 -17.55
N LYS A 149 23.76 -14.14 -18.00
CA LYS A 149 24.79 -15.12 -17.63
C LYS A 149 25.03 -15.16 -16.13
N ALA A 150 25.15 -14.00 -15.49
CA ALA A 150 25.31 -13.90 -14.05
C ALA A 150 24.11 -14.52 -13.29
N ARG A 151 22.87 -14.35 -13.79
CA ARG A 151 21.69 -14.99 -13.20
C ARG A 151 21.72 -16.51 -13.38
N ILE A 152 22.09 -17.01 -14.56
CA ILE A 152 22.22 -18.45 -14.82
C ILE A 152 23.25 -19.10 -13.89
N GLU A 153 24.38 -18.41 -13.63
CA GLU A 153 25.40 -18.92 -12.68
C GLU A 153 24.84 -19.04 -11.25
N GLN A 154 23.88 -18.20 -10.86
CA GLN A 154 23.23 -18.26 -9.54
C GLN A 154 22.18 -19.37 -9.43
N VAL A 155 21.35 -19.55 -10.46
CA VAL A 155 20.18 -20.43 -10.40
C VAL A 155 20.43 -21.82 -11.00
N GLY A 156 21.46 -21.97 -11.83
CA GLY A 156 21.82 -23.23 -12.50
C GLY A 156 21.11 -23.47 -13.83
N LYS A 157 21.43 -24.59 -14.47
CA LYS A 157 20.88 -25.00 -15.76
C LYS A 157 19.43 -25.48 -15.64
N GLY A 158 18.64 -25.29 -16.71
CA GLY A 158 17.27 -25.77 -16.81
C GLY A 158 16.24 -24.90 -16.08
N VAL A 159 16.68 -23.89 -15.32
CA VAL A 159 15.79 -22.95 -14.63
C VAL A 159 15.36 -21.84 -15.58
N TRP A 160 14.09 -21.44 -15.49
CA TRP A 160 13.58 -20.28 -16.22
C TRP A 160 14.30 -19.00 -15.80
N ILE A 161 14.70 -18.21 -16.79
CA ILE A 161 15.23 -16.86 -16.58
C ILE A 161 14.18 -15.84 -16.98
N VAL A 162 13.72 -15.08 -16.00
CA VAL A 162 12.80 -13.97 -16.22
C VAL A 162 13.54 -12.66 -15.97
N GLY A 163 13.29 -11.66 -16.77
CA GLY A 163 13.92 -10.35 -16.61
C GLY A 163 13.07 -9.23 -17.22
N ARG A 164 13.44 -7.98 -16.93
CA ARG A 164 12.71 -6.82 -17.40
C ARG A 164 13.54 -5.55 -17.52
N GLY A 165 13.01 -4.62 -18.26
CA GLY A 165 13.48 -3.23 -18.25
C GLY A 165 14.38 -2.84 -19.42
N TRP A 166 14.73 -3.77 -20.34
CA TRP A 166 15.49 -3.41 -21.52
C TRP A 166 14.68 -2.48 -22.43
N ASP A 167 15.41 -1.61 -23.18
CA ASP A 167 14.85 -0.56 -24.02
C ASP A 167 15.78 -0.35 -25.21
N GLU A 168 15.32 -0.66 -26.45
CA GLU A 168 16.13 -0.53 -27.66
C GLU A 168 16.57 0.93 -27.90
N GLY A 169 15.79 1.90 -27.43
CA GLY A 169 16.17 3.32 -27.50
C GLY A 169 17.39 3.67 -26.64
N LYS A 170 17.69 2.84 -25.63
CA LYS A 170 18.84 3.00 -24.71
C LYS A 170 20.02 2.09 -25.05
N LEU A 171 19.79 1.03 -25.85
CA LEU A 171 20.85 0.13 -26.30
C LEU A 171 21.71 0.79 -27.39
N ALA A 172 23.01 0.51 -27.38
CA ALA A 172 23.96 0.98 -28.38
C ALA A 172 23.58 0.54 -29.80
N GLU A 173 23.04 -0.68 -29.92
CA GLU A 173 22.66 -1.29 -31.19
C GLU A 173 21.35 -0.69 -31.79
N LYS A 174 20.58 0.10 -31.03
CA LYS A 174 19.33 0.75 -31.46
C LYS A 174 18.33 -0.20 -32.15
N ARG A 175 18.25 -1.43 -31.66
CA ARG A 175 17.35 -2.46 -32.18
C ARG A 175 16.83 -3.34 -31.04
N TYR A 176 15.80 -4.09 -31.31
CA TYR A 176 15.29 -5.10 -30.39
C TYR A 176 16.36 -6.15 -30.06
N VAL A 177 16.27 -6.70 -28.84
CA VAL A 177 16.91 -7.94 -28.47
C VAL A 177 16.13 -9.08 -29.14
N TYR A 178 16.84 -10.04 -29.75
CA TYR A 178 16.25 -11.19 -30.41
C TYR A 178 16.67 -12.50 -29.75
N ALA A 179 15.99 -13.58 -30.03
CA ALA A 179 16.34 -14.93 -29.54
C ALA A 179 17.80 -15.27 -29.83
N LYS A 180 18.28 -14.98 -31.06
CA LYS A 180 19.66 -15.23 -31.49
C LYS A 180 20.73 -14.49 -30.65
N ASP A 181 20.36 -13.37 -30.01
CA ASP A 181 21.27 -12.66 -29.11
C ASP A 181 21.36 -13.34 -27.75
N LEU A 182 20.31 -14.06 -27.33
CA LEU A 182 20.21 -14.73 -26.02
C LEU A 182 20.68 -16.18 -26.04
N ASP A 183 20.46 -16.88 -27.13
CA ASP A 183 20.78 -18.31 -27.29
C ASP A 183 22.24 -18.67 -26.95
N PRO A 184 23.26 -17.88 -27.34
CA PRO A 184 24.66 -18.21 -27.04
C PRO A 184 24.97 -18.24 -25.52
N VAL A 185 24.22 -17.50 -24.71
CA VAL A 185 24.47 -17.39 -23.27
C VAL A 185 23.46 -18.21 -22.44
N SER A 186 22.40 -18.72 -23.06
CA SER A 186 21.32 -19.45 -22.37
C SER A 186 20.84 -20.69 -23.13
N PRO A 187 21.74 -21.58 -23.59
CA PRO A 187 21.34 -22.72 -24.41
C PRO A 187 20.44 -23.72 -23.66
N ASP A 188 20.62 -23.83 -22.34
CA ASP A 188 19.91 -24.80 -21.48
C ASP A 188 18.80 -24.16 -20.62
N ASN A 189 18.67 -22.83 -20.61
CA ASN A 189 17.72 -22.12 -19.76
C ASN A 189 16.64 -21.43 -20.61
N PRO A 190 15.37 -21.80 -20.50
CA PRO A 190 14.31 -21.05 -21.15
C PRO A 190 14.23 -19.65 -20.55
N MET A 191 13.93 -18.65 -21.41
CA MET A 191 14.02 -17.24 -21.02
C MET A 191 12.89 -16.41 -21.58
N LEU A 192 12.39 -15.46 -20.76
CA LEU A 192 11.47 -14.43 -21.18
C LEU A 192 11.87 -13.08 -20.56
N LEU A 193 12.30 -12.12 -21.39
CA LEU A 193 12.72 -10.80 -20.96
C LEU A 193 11.72 -9.74 -21.41
N ALA A 194 11.08 -9.05 -20.47
CA ALA A 194 10.11 -8.02 -20.76
C ALA A 194 10.77 -6.67 -21.08
N HIS A 195 10.27 -6.00 -22.08
CA HIS A 195 10.63 -4.61 -22.38
C HIS A 195 10.17 -3.67 -21.26
N THR A 196 10.81 -2.51 -21.14
CA THR A 196 10.51 -1.50 -20.12
C THR A 196 9.04 -1.05 -20.12
N MET A 197 8.42 -0.95 -21.31
CA MET A 197 7.00 -0.57 -21.45
C MET A 197 6.02 -1.71 -21.18
N GLY A 198 6.51 -2.98 -21.07
CA GLY A 198 5.66 -4.13 -20.77
C GLY A 198 4.79 -4.65 -21.92
N HIS A 199 4.78 -4.01 -23.09
CA HIS A 199 3.94 -4.37 -24.25
C HIS A 199 4.51 -5.50 -25.11
N TYR A 200 5.78 -5.82 -24.95
CA TYR A 200 6.42 -6.93 -25.64
C TYR A 200 7.53 -7.56 -24.80
N THR A 201 7.82 -8.79 -25.16
CA THR A 201 8.87 -9.60 -24.51
C THR A 201 9.75 -10.22 -25.58
N VAL A 202 10.93 -10.65 -25.20
CA VAL A 202 11.76 -11.51 -26.03
C VAL A 202 11.95 -12.86 -25.33
N ALA A 203 11.63 -13.93 -26.04
CA ALA A 203 11.90 -15.30 -25.64
C ALA A 203 13.13 -15.84 -26.39
N ASN A 204 13.98 -16.62 -25.74
CA ASN A 204 15.02 -17.33 -26.44
C ASN A 204 14.48 -18.59 -27.13
N THR A 205 15.27 -19.22 -27.99
CA THR A 205 14.86 -20.41 -28.75
C THR A 205 14.41 -21.56 -27.86
N ALA A 206 15.00 -21.73 -26.68
CA ALA A 206 14.59 -22.77 -25.71
C ALA A 206 13.13 -22.53 -25.21
N ALA A 207 12.81 -21.29 -24.89
CA ALA A 207 11.44 -20.92 -24.45
C ALA A 207 10.41 -21.02 -25.59
N LEU A 208 10.76 -20.60 -26.82
CA LEU A 208 9.91 -20.76 -28.00
C LEU A 208 9.57 -22.22 -28.27
N LYS A 209 10.58 -23.11 -28.19
CA LYS A 209 10.38 -24.56 -28.34
C LYS A 209 9.45 -25.15 -27.29
N LEU A 210 9.62 -24.77 -26.01
CA LEU A 210 8.73 -25.20 -24.93
C LEU A 210 7.28 -24.74 -25.15
N ALA A 211 7.12 -23.53 -25.71
CA ALA A 211 5.80 -22.98 -26.03
C ALA A 211 5.18 -23.53 -27.30
N GLY A 212 5.93 -24.34 -28.08
CA GLY A 212 5.50 -24.87 -29.38
C GLY A 212 5.35 -23.78 -30.46
N ILE A 213 6.07 -22.68 -30.32
CA ILE A 213 6.03 -21.54 -31.27
C ILE A 213 6.99 -21.82 -32.42
N THR A 214 6.42 -21.90 -33.63
CA THR A 214 7.14 -22.16 -34.87
C THR A 214 6.73 -21.11 -35.94
N ARG A 215 7.29 -21.23 -37.16
CA ARG A 215 6.89 -20.38 -38.30
C ARG A 215 5.40 -20.47 -38.63
N ASP A 216 4.80 -21.64 -38.37
CA ASP A 216 3.40 -21.93 -38.71
C ASP A 216 2.41 -21.59 -37.56
N THR A 217 2.91 -21.18 -36.40
CA THR A 217 2.08 -20.79 -35.27
C THR A 217 1.33 -19.48 -35.60
N PRO A 218 -0.02 -19.49 -35.62
CA PRO A 218 -0.76 -18.26 -35.90
C PRO A 218 -0.60 -17.24 -34.80
N ASP A 219 -0.71 -15.99 -35.16
CA ASP A 219 -0.78 -14.90 -34.16
C ASP A 219 -2.05 -15.05 -33.32
N PRO A 220 -1.97 -14.95 -32.00
CA PRO A 220 -3.15 -15.01 -31.13
C PRO A 220 -3.98 -13.72 -31.28
N PRO A 221 -5.28 -13.75 -30.98
CA PRO A 221 -6.11 -12.55 -30.98
C PRO A 221 -5.49 -11.47 -30.07
N GLY A 222 -5.30 -10.28 -30.63
CA GLY A 222 -4.69 -9.15 -29.89
C GLY A 222 -3.20 -9.28 -29.60
N GLY A 223 -2.45 -10.12 -30.33
CA GLY A 223 -1.00 -10.27 -30.18
C GLY A 223 -0.31 -10.64 -31.49
N THR A 224 1.01 -10.40 -31.55
CA THR A 224 1.83 -10.68 -32.73
C THR A 224 3.10 -11.42 -32.36
N ILE A 225 3.41 -12.49 -33.08
CA ILE A 225 4.69 -13.20 -33.06
C ILE A 225 5.56 -12.59 -34.15
N ASP A 226 6.59 -11.88 -33.75
CA ASP A 226 7.50 -11.21 -34.71
C ASP A 226 8.33 -12.25 -35.46
N ARG A 227 8.42 -12.14 -36.81
CA ARG A 227 9.11 -13.09 -37.68
C ARG A 227 10.17 -12.42 -38.51
N GLY A 228 11.24 -13.16 -38.77
CA GLY A 228 12.28 -12.75 -39.70
C GLY A 228 11.85 -12.86 -41.16
N PRO A 229 12.72 -12.44 -42.10
CA PRO A 229 12.48 -12.56 -43.55
C PRO A 229 12.31 -14.03 -44.02
N ASP A 230 12.85 -14.97 -43.21
CA ASP A 230 12.76 -16.42 -43.43
C ASP A 230 11.47 -17.03 -42.87
N GLY A 231 10.62 -16.23 -42.24
CA GLY A 231 9.38 -16.65 -41.58
C GLY A 231 9.57 -17.23 -40.20
N GLU A 232 10.81 -17.40 -39.70
CA GLU A 232 11.06 -17.93 -38.36
C GLU A 232 10.77 -16.88 -37.26
N PRO A 233 10.26 -17.30 -36.08
CA PRO A 233 10.07 -16.39 -34.96
C PRO A 233 11.39 -15.76 -34.51
N THR A 234 11.42 -14.44 -34.40
CA THR A 234 12.59 -13.69 -33.93
C THR A 234 12.83 -13.81 -32.43
N GLY A 235 11.85 -14.31 -31.69
CA GLY A 235 11.77 -14.30 -30.23
C GLY A 235 10.93 -13.16 -29.68
N VAL A 236 10.69 -12.09 -30.42
CA VAL A 236 9.88 -10.98 -29.98
C VAL A 236 8.39 -11.34 -30.06
N LEU A 237 7.71 -11.19 -28.92
CA LEU A 237 6.31 -11.50 -28.71
C LEU A 237 5.60 -10.25 -28.21
N LYS A 238 4.64 -9.74 -28.98
CA LYS A 238 3.92 -8.50 -28.70
C LYS A 238 2.55 -8.78 -28.10
N GLU A 239 2.15 -7.97 -27.13
CA GLU A 239 0.86 -8.01 -26.47
C GLU A 239 0.46 -9.42 -26.00
N GLN A 240 -0.68 -9.95 -26.46
CA GLN A 240 -1.18 -11.25 -26.03
C GLN A 240 -0.28 -12.43 -26.44
N ALA A 241 0.59 -12.24 -27.44
CA ALA A 241 1.54 -13.27 -27.83
C ALA A 241 2.55 -13.59 -26.72
N SER A 242 2.90 -12.63 -25.88
CA SER A 242 3.73 -12.84 -24.69
C SER A 242 3.15 -13.89 -23.74
N GLY A 243 1.82 -13.99 -23.68
CA GLY A 243 1.08 -14.97 -22.88
C GLY A 243 1.35 -16.43 -23.27
N LEU A 244 1.69 -16.69 -24.54
CA LEU A 244 2.00 -18.04 -25.03
C LEU A 244 3.21 -18.66 -24.31
N VAL A 245 4.19 -17.85 -23.93
CA VAL A 245 5.38 -18.26 -23.17
C VAL A 245 5.18 -18.04 -21.68
N ARG A 246 4.65 -16.91 -21.27
CA ARG A 246 4.50 -16.52 -19.86
C ARG A 246 3.77 -17.57 -19.02
N ARG A 247 2.75 -18.22 -19.56
CA ARG A 247 1.97 -19.28 -18.89
C ARG A 247 2.78 -20.53 -18.53
N LEU A 248 3.98 -20.69 -19.11
CA LEU A 248 4.86 -21.83 -18.87
C LEU A 248 5.89 -21.55 -17.78
N ILE A 249 6.02 -20.29 -17.36
CA ILE A 249 6.94 -19.89 -16.30
C ILE A 249 6.35 -20.35 -14.96
N PRO A 250 7.07 -21.15 -14.17
CA PRO A 250 6.60 -21.53 -12.84
C PRO A 250 6.35 -20.31 -11.96
N GLU A 251 5.32 -20.39 -11.13
CA GLU A 251 5.12 -19.38 -10.08
C GLU A 251 6.25 -19.48 -9.04
N TYR A 252 6.61 -18.34 -8.45
CA TYR A 252 7.57 -18.30 -7.36
C TYR A 252 7.04 -19.05 -6.14
N ASP A 253 7.88 -19.84 -5.52
CA ASP A 253 7.50 -20.60 -4.34
C ASP A 253 7.45 -19.73 -3.06
N ALA A 254 6.93 -20.31 -1.98
CA ALA A 254 6.79 -19.63 -0.71
C ALA A 254 8.14 -19.17 -0.11
N LYS A 255 9.22 -19.92 -0.36
CA LYS A 255 10.56 -19.57 0.11
C LYS A 255 11.12 -18.38 -0.66
N GLN A 256 10.96 -18.35 -1.98
CA GLN A 256 11.37 -17.22 -2.81
C GLN A 256 10.62 -15.96 -2.41
N MET A 257 9.30 -16.05 -2.20
CA MET A 257 8.49 -14.93 -1.72
C MET A 257 8.98 -14.44 -0.36
N HIS A 258 9.21 -15.35 0.59
CA HIS A 258 9.67 -15.04 1.93
C HIS A 258 11.01 -14.30 1.91
N ASP A 259 12.00 -14.87 1.25
CA ASP A 259 13.35 -14.33 1.23
C ASP A 259 13.44 -13.00 0.48
N SER A 260 12.70 -12.87 -0.64
CA SER A 260 12.65 -11.64 -1.42
C SER A 260 12.00 -10.50 -0.65
N VAL A 261 10.87 -10.76 0.00
CA VAL A 261 10.17 -9.74 0.80
C VAL A 261 11.01 -9.31 2.00
N ALA A 262 11.65 -10.27 2.71
CA ALA A 262 12.53 -9.94 3.83
C ALA A 262 13.69 -9.04 3.41
N LYS A 263 14.34 -9.35 2.28
CA LYS A 263 15.45 -8.58 1.74
C LYS A 263 15.06 -7.15 1.37
N VAL A 264 13.95 -7.00 0.64
CA VAL A 264 13.50 -5.67 0.17
C VAL A 264 12.94 -4.84 1.33
N ALA A 265 12.22 -5.46 2.28
CA ALA A 265 11.75 -4.78 3.48
C ALA A 265 12.91 -4.24 4.34
N LEU A 266 13.98 -5.02 4.49
CA LEU A 266 15.18 -4.58 5.20
C LEU A 266 15.85 -3.39 4.50
N ARG A 267 15.98 -3.44 3.16
CA ARG A 267 16.52 -2.33 2.38
C ARG A 267 15.65 -1.07 2.54
N ALA A 268 14.34 -1.19 2.36
CA ALA A 268 13.42 -0.07 2.51
C ALA A 268 13.50 0.57 3.91
N SER A 269 13.65 -0.26 4.96
CA SER A 269 13.88 0.22 6.31
C SER A 269 15.21 0.97 6.45
N SER A 270 16.26 0.54 5.76
CA SER A 270 17.55 1.26 5.74
C SER A 270 17.48 2.62 5.05
N GLU A 271 16.47 2.84 4.22
CA GLU A 271 16.13 4.11 3.57
C GLU A 271 15.11 4.94 4.37
N CYS A 272 14.96 4.63 5.66
CA CYS A 272 14.07 5.32 6.62
C CYS A 272 12.56 5.08 6.41
N LEU A 273 12.12 4.13 5.59
CA LEU A 273 10.74 3.66 5.63
C LEU A 273 10.46 2.93 6.95
N THR A 274 9.34 3.25 7.57
CA THR A 274 8.86 2.60 8.81
C THR A 274 7.54 1.89 8.62
N GLY A 275 6.84 2.18 7.51
CA GLY A 275 5.58 1.55 7.17
C GLY A 275 5.23 1.72 5.70
N LEU A 276 4.30 0.90 5.25
CA LEU A 276 3.76 0.96 3.89
C LEU A 276 2.31 0.49 3.84
N LYS A 277 1.64 0.86 2.75
CA LYS A 277 0.37 0.28 2.35
C LYS A 277 0.59 -0.58 1.10
N ASP A 278 0.32 -1.90 1.20
CA ASP A 278 0.39 -2.84 0.07
C ASP A 278 -1.01 -3.08 -0.49
N PRO A 279 -1.35 -2.48 -1.65
CA PRO A 279 -2.68 -2.56 -2.21
C PRO A 279 -2.82 -3.74 -3.18
N GLY A 280 -3.66 -4.69 -2.85
CA GLY A 280 -4.02 -5.80 -3.75
C GLY A 280 -3.34 -7.12 -3.41
N ILE A 281 -3.08 -7.35 -2.12
CA ILE A 281 -2.53 -8.61 -1.65
C ILE A 281 -3.52 -9.78 -1.81
N GLN A 282 -2.96 -10.98 -1.80
CA GLN A 282 -3.68 -12.25 -1.70
C GLN A 282 -3.25 -13.00 -0.45
N GLN A 283 -3.88 -14.17 -0.17
CA GLN A 283 -3.62 -14.94 1.04
C GLN A 283 -2.13 -15.26 1.25
N ALA A 284 -1.44 -15.70 0.22
CA ALA A 284 -0.02 -16.07 0.33
C ALA A 284 0.86 -14.90 0.81
N ALA A 285 0.59 -13.68 0.32
CA ALA A 285 1.30 -12.48 0.78
C ALA A 285 0.98 -12.14 2.24
N TRP A 286 -0.29 -12.25 2.64
CA TRP A 286 -0.70 -12.04 4.03
C TRP A 286 -0.01 -13.02 4.98
N ASP A 287 -0.04 -14.31 4.65
CA ASP A 287 0.57 -15.37 5.47
C ASP A 287 2.09 -15.17 5.56
N ASN A 288 2.72 -14.76 4.48
CA ASN A 288 4.14 -14.43 4.46
C ASN A 288 4.49 -13.22 5.34
N TYR A 289 3.68 -12.14 5.31
CA TYR A 289 3.90 -11.01 6.21
C TYR A 289 3.78 -11.40 7.67
N LYS A 290 2.76 -12.20 8.03
CA LYS A 290 2.60 -12.71 9.40
C LYS A 290 3.74 -13.63 9.83
N LEU A 291 4.29 -14.43 8.92
CA LEU A 291 5.45 -15.27 9.18
C LEU A 291 6.71 -14.42 9.42
N LEU A 292 6.98 -13.46 8.53
CA LEU A 292 8.13 -12.54 8.66
C LEU A 292 8.07 -11.70 9.93
N GLU A 293 6.87 -11.25 10.30
CA GLU A 293 6.65 -10.56 11.57
C GLU A 293 7.00 -11.44 12.76
N LYS A 294 6.48 -12.67 12.80
CA LYS A 294 6.76 -13.66 13.86
C LYS A 294 8.26 -13.98 13.97
N GLU A 295 8.96 -14.00 12.85
CA GLU A 295 10.40 -14.24 12.80
C GLU A 295 11.26 -12.99 13.12
N GLY A 296 10.64 -11.83 13.29
CA GLY A 296 11.35 -10.55 13.49
C GLY A 296 12.11 -10.07 12.26
N LYS A 297 11.72 -10.53 11.06
CA LYS A 297 12.34 -10.19 9.77
C LYS A 297 11.58 -9.12 8.98
N LEU A 298 10.47 -8.60 9.51
CA LEU A 298 9.68 -7.52 8.91
C LEU A 298 9.89 -6.22 9.69
N PRO A 299 10.88 -5.39 9.33
CA PRO A 299 11.16 -4.15 10.06
C PRO A 299 10.17 -3.02 9.76
N LEU A 300 9.18 -3.26 8.90
CA LEU A 300 8.18 -2.30 8.44
C LEU A 300 6.80 -2.68 8.94
N ARG A 301 5.98 -1.65 9.21
CA ARG A 301 4.53 -1.85 9.41
C ARG A 301 3.84 -1.97 8.06
N VAL A 302 2.95 -2.95 7.91
CA VAL A 302 2.24 -3.20 6.65
C VAL A 302 0.74 -3.03 6.85
N GLY A 303 0.18 -2.06 6.14
CA GLY A 303 -1.27 -1.92 5.95
C GLY A 303 -1.70 -2.62 4.67
N ALA A 304 -2.37 -3.74 4.79
CA ALA A 304 -2.74 -4.57 3.65
C ALA A 304 -4.15 -4.28 3.13
N LEU A 305 -4.29 -4.01 1.83
CA LEU A 305 -5.56 -4.00 1.10
C LEU A 305 -5.69 -5.30 0.30
N TRP A 306 -6.77 -6.03 0.53
CA TRP A 306 -7.01 -7.29 -0.18
C TRP A 306 -7.53 -7.04 -1.58
N ARG A 307 -7.00 -7.77 -2.54
CA ARG A 307 -7.48 -7.68 -3.93
C ARG A 307 -8.92 -8.15 -4.03
N THR A 308 -9.79 -7.31 -4.62
CA THR A 308 -11.16 -7.72 -4.94
C THR A 308 -11.17 -8.85 -5.97
N PRO A 309 -11.98 -9.89 -5.78
CA PRO A 309 -12.18 -10.93 -6.77
C PRO A 309 -13.05 -10.46 -7.96
N ARG A 310 -13.30 -11.34 -8.90
CA ARG A 310 -14.02 -11.03 -10.14
C ARG A 310 -15.50 -11.36 -10.11
N THR A 311 -15.98 -12.04 -9.05
CA THR A 311 -17.38 -12.41 -8.86
C THR A 311 -17.93 -11.94 -7.53
N VAL A 312 -19.24 -11.77 -7.45
CA VAL A 312 -19.94 -11.33 -6.24
C VAL A 312 -19.85 -12.40 -5.15
N GLU A 313 -19.93 -13.67 -5.50
CA GLU A 313 -19.87 -14.81 -4.58
C GLU A 313 -18.50 -14.87 -3.90
N GLU A 314 -17.43 -14.75 -4.66
CA GLU A 314 -16.07 -14.67 -4.11
C GLU A 314 -15.88 -13.41 -3.26
N GLY A 315 -16.53 -12.30 -3.62
CA GLY A 315 -16.55 -11.07 -2.82
C GLY A 315 -17.18 -11.27 -1.46
N LYS A 316 -18.30 -11.99 -1.37
CA LYS A 316 -18.94 -12.37 -0.09
C LYS A 316 -18.02 -13.26 0.74
N ALA A 317 -17.40 -14.26 0.14
CA ALA A 317 -16.45 -15.13 0.81
C ALA A 317 -15.22 -14.35 1.34
N LEU A 318 -14.73 -13.38 0.58
CA LEU A 318 -13.65 -12.50 1.03
C LEU A 318 -14.07 -11.66 2.24
N ILE A 319 -15.29 -11.11 2.25
CA ILE A 319 -15.83 -10.35 3.40
C ILE A 319 -15.81 -11.21 4.67
N GLU A 320 -16.39 -12.41 4.63
CA GLU A 320 -16.42 -13.32 5.78
C GLU A 320 -15.02 -13.60 6.33
N LYS A 321 -14.06 -13.76 5.45
CA LYS A 321 -12.66 -14.02 5.80
C LYS A 321 -11.96 -12.84 6.45
N ILE A 322 -12.08 -11.64 5.87
CA ILE A 322 -11.24 -10.50 6.28
C ILE A 322 -11.91 -9.56 7.29
N LYS A 323 -13.23 -9.50 7.35
CA LYS A 323 -13.95 -8.62 8.26
C LYS A 323 -13.53 -8.79 9.73
N PRO A 324 -13.32 -10.00 10.26
CA PRO A 324 -12.88 -10.19 11.63
C PRO A 324 -11.49 -9.63 11.96
N ILE A 325 -10.66 -9.45 10.95
CA ILE A 325 -9.27 -8.98 11.08
C ILE A 325 -9.03 -7.59 10.49
N SER A 326 -10.06 -6.98 9.87
CA SER A 326 -9.93 -5.68 9.18
C SER A 326 -10.36 -4.52 10.06
N ARG A 327 -9.62 -3.40 9.95
CA ARG A 327 -10.00 -2.13 10.59
C ARG A 327 -11.00 -1.35 9.73
N PRO A 328 -11.83 -0.53 10.38
CA PRO A 328 -11.78 -0.07 11.78
C PRO A 328 -12.35 -1.04 12.83
N GLY A 329 -13.02 -2.13 12.44
CA GLY A 329 -13.80 -2.96 13.37
C GLY A 329 -13.01 -3.98 14.20
N ALA A 330 -11.83 -4.43 13.74
CA ALA A 330 -11.05 -5.43 14.44
C ALA A 330 -10.34 -4.87 15.69
N PRO A 331 -10.19 -5.67 16.77
CA PRO A 331 -9.39 -5.27 17.92
C PRO A 331 -7.95 -4.93 17.53
N VAL A 332 -7.39 -3.90 18.19
CA VAL A 332 -5.99 -3.50 18.01
C VAL A 332 -5.11 -4.42 18.87
N THR A 333 -4.94 -5.67 18.43
CA THR A 333 -4.05 -6.63 19.11
C THR A 333 -2.61 -6.54 18.58
N ASP A 334 -2.46 -6.01 17.37
CA ASP A 334 -1.21 -5.92 16.63
C ASP A 334 -1.27 -4.71 15.69
N ASN A 335 -0.16 -3.98 15.60
CA ASN A 335 -0.02 -2.79 14.76
C ASN A 335 1.02 -2.97 13.64
N HIS A 336 1.63 -4.15 13.53
CA HIS A 336 2.67 -4.41 12.56
C HIS A 336 2.11 -4.80 11.20
N VAL A 337 1.33 -5.87 11.13
CA VAL A 337 0.65 -6.31 9.91
C VAL A 337 -0.84 -6.23 10.12
N VAL A 338 -1.49 -5.27 9.46
CA VAL A 338 -2.92 -5.01 9.64
C VAL A 338 -3.67 -5.09 8.32
N SER A 339 -4.82 -5.76 8.33
CA SER A 339 -5.80 -5.66 7.25
C SER A 339 -6.53 -4.33 7.37
N ILE A 340 -6.49 -3.51 6.33
CA ILE A 340 -7.12 -2.18 6.32
C ILE A 340 -8.27 -2.07 5.33
N GLY A 341 -8.54 -3.10 4.52
CA GLY A 341 -9.69 -3.11 3.61
C GLY A 341 -9.41 -3.77 2.26
N ILE A 342 -10.05 -3.24 1.23
CA ILE A 342 -10.11 -3.82 -0.12
C ILE A 342 -9.44 -2.90 -1.15
N LYS A 343 -8.67 -3.48 -2.07
CA LYS A 343 -8.24 -2.85 -3.33
C LYS A 343 -9.14 -3.29 -4.46
N ILE A 344 -9.72 -2.35 -5.18
CA ILE A 344 -10.48 -2.59 -6.40
C ILE A 344 -9.72 -1.97 -7.58
N GLY A 345 -9.56 -2.72 -8.68
CA GLY A 345 -9.12 -2.18 -9.96
C GLY A 345 -10.34 -1.84 -10.78
N LEU A 346 -10.61 -0.57 -11.04
CA LEU A 346 -11.75 -0.14 -11.83
C LEU A 346 -11.40 -0.01 -13.30
N ASP A 347 -10.33 0.71 -13.60
CA ASP A 347 -9.84 0.97 -14.96
C ASP A 347 -8.38 0.58 -15.15
N GLY A 348 -7.83 0.90 -16.30
CA GLY A 348 -6.46 0.60 -16.67
C GLY A 348 -5.47 1.69 -16.26
N SER A 349 -4.45 1.95 -17.09
CA SER A 349 -3.37 2.89 -16.82
C SER A 349 -3.18 3.92 -17.92
N GLY A 350 -2.55 5.06 -17.58
CA GLY A 350 -2.18 6.09 -18.55
C GLY A 350 -1.15 5.58 -19.57
N GLY A 351 -0.09 4.92 -19.11
CA GLY A 351 0.98 4.42 -19.98
C GLY A 351 0.53 3.34 -20.98
N ALA A 352 -0.47 2.53 -20.62
CA ALA A 352 -1.08 1.55 -21.53
C ALA A 352 -2.27 2.11 -22.32
N ARG A 353 -2.68 3.36 -22.08
CA ARG A 353 -3.86 4.03 -22.71
C ARG A 353 -5.15 3.24 -22.51
N THR A 354 -5.30 2.64 -21.34
CA THR A 354 -6.45 1.84 -20.94
C THR A 354 -7.23 2.43 -19.76
N ALA A 355 -6.77 3.55 -19.20
CA ALA A 355 -7.54 4.31 -18.23
C ALA A 355 -8.83 4.83 -18.89
N TRP A 356 -9.95 4.76 -18.15
CA TRP A 356 -11.28 5.00 -18.72
C TRP A 356 -11.60 6.49 -18.77
N MET A 357 -11.63 7.02 -20.02
CA MET A 357 -11.77 8.44 -20.34
C MET A 357 -13.14 8.75 -20.95
N TYR A 358 -13.58 10.01 -20.84
CA TYR A 358 -14.75 10.52 -21.58
C TYR A 358 -14.45 10.70 -23.07
N GLU A 359 -13.24 11.16 -23.38
CA GLU A 359 -12.75 11.37 -24.72
C GLU A 359 -11.72 10.32 -25.15
N ASP A 360 -11.43 10.24 -26.43
CA ASP A 360 -10.37 9.37 -26.94
C ASP A 360 -9.02 9.80 -26.41
N TRP A 361 -8.17 8.82 -26.15
CA TRP A 361 -6.78 9.05 -25.83
C TRP A 361 -6.10 9.88 -26.91
N SER A 362 -5.02 10.58 -26.57
CA SER A 362 -4.33 11.56 -27.39
C SER A 362 -4.27 11.17 -28.88
N LYS A 363 -4.65 12.12 -29.75
CA LYS A 363 -4.63 12.00 -31.20
C LYS A 363 -3.25 12.22 -31.85
N ASP A 364 -2.19 12.33 -31.02
CA ASP A 364 -0.83 12.63 -31.49
C ASP A 364 -0.18 11.49 -32.29
N TYR A 365 -0.81 10.31 -32.27
CA TYR A 365 -0.37 9.13 -33.00
C TYR A 365 -1.49 8.67 -33.94
N GLU A 366 -1.37 8.97 -35.20
CA GLU A 366 -2.33 8.58 -36.24
C GLU A 366 -2.70 7.09 -36.15
N GLY A 367 -3.98 6.80 -36.02
CA GLY A 367 -4.56 5.45 -36.08
C GLY A 367 -4.40 4.56 -34.84
N VAL A 368 -3.74 5.04 -33.77
CA VAL A 368 -3.49 4.21 -32.58
C VAL A 368 -4.60 4.39 -31.53
N ASP A 369 -5.14 5.58 -31.39
CA ASP A 369 -6.08 5.91 -30.32
C ASP A 369 -7.46 6.35 -30.80
N GLU A 370 -7.75 6.26 -32.09
CA GLU A 370 -9.08 6.57 -32.62
C GLU A 370 -10.13 5.61 -32.05
N GLY A 371 -11.12 6.16 -31.35
CA GLY A 371 -12.15 5.40 -30.66
C GLY A 371 -11.68 4.76 -29.35
N ASN A 372 -10.42 4.92 -28.95
CA ASN A 372 -9.90 4.38 -27.69
C ASN A 372 -10.17 5.33 -26.52
N LYS A 373 -11.15 5.00 -25.70
CA LYS A 373 -11.50 5.71 -24.46
C LYS A 373 -11.06 4.95 -23.20
N GLY A 374 -10.23 3.93 -23.34
CA GLY A 374 -9.99 2.99 -22.27
C GLY A 374 -11.26 2.23 -21.86
N TYR A 375 -11.22 1.55 -20.71
CA TYR A 375 -12.33 0.69 -20.29
C TYR A 375 -12.28 0.34 -18.82
N MET A 376 -13.40 -0.11 -18.29
CA MET A 376 -13.47 -0.77 -17.00
C MET A 376 -12.86 -2.17 -17.12
N VAL A 377 -11.93 -2.53 -16.20
CA VAL A 377 -11.29 -3.85 -16.17
C VAL A 377 -12.09 -4.91 -15.42
N ILE A 378 -13.23 -4.52 -14.85
CA ILE A 378 -14.20 -5.38 -14.18
C ILE A 378 -15.60 -5.02 -14.69
N ASP A 379 -16.47 -6.00 -14.86
CA ASP A 379 -17.85 -5.77 -15.30
C ASP A 379 -18.57 -4.76 -14.39
N ARG A 380 -19.27 -3.80 -15.00
CA ARG A 380 -19.94 -2.70 -14.30
C ARG A 380 -20.95 -3.17 -13.27
N GLY A 381 -21.76 -4.17 -13.61
CA GLY A 381 -22.75 -4.73 -12.69
C GLY A 381 -22.10 -5.38 -11.48
N THR A 382 -21.07 -6.19 -11.75
CA THR A 382 -20.28 -6.87 -10.72
C THR A 382 -19.59 -5.88 -9.77
N VAL A 383 -18.88 -4.86 -10.29
CA VAL A 383 -18.19 -3.91 -9.42
C VAL A 383 -19.17 -3.07 -8.59
N THR A 384 -20.31 -2.68 -9.17
CA THR A 384 -21.34 -1.93 -8.43
C THR A 384 -21.85 -2.73 -7.24
N MET A 385 -22.11 -4.04 -7.41
CA MET A 385 -22.53 -4.91 -6.31
C MET A 385 -21.43 -5.11 -5.28
N LEU A 386 -20.19 -5.34 -5.70
CA LEU A 386 -19.05 -5.54 -4.80
C LEU A 386 -18.78 -4.29 -3.94
N VAL A 387 -18.77 -3.10 -4.54
CA VAL A 387 -18.57 -1.82 -3.83
C VAL A 387 -19.64 -1.63 -2.75
N ARG A 388 -20.90 -1.94 -3.06
CA ARG A 388 -22.01 -1.92 -2.10
C ARG A 388 -21.78 -2.91 -0.95
N LEU A 389 -21.47 -4.15 -1.26
CA LEU A 389 -21.25 -5.20 -0.25
C LEU A 389 -20.10 -4.86 0.71
N TYR A 390 -18.98 -4.34 0.20
CA TYR A 390 -17.83 -3.95 1.02
C TYR A 390 -18.16 -2.76 1.93
N HIS A 391 -18.88 -1.76 1.39
CA HIS A 391 -19.34 -0.64 2.20
C HIS A 391 -20.28 -1.09 3.32
N GLU A 392 -21.30 -1.90 3.00
CA GLU A 392 -22.27 -2.42 3.96
C GLU A 392 -21.62 -3.31 5.03
N ALA A 393 -20.54 -4.00 4.68
CA ALA A 393 -19.73 -4.79 5.61
C ALA A 393 -18.85 -3.92 6.55
N GLY A 394 -18.76 -2.60 6.30
CA GLY A 394 -17.92 -1.68 7.07
C GLY A 394 -16.43 -1.76 6.74
N LEU A 395 -16.08 -2.17 5.51
CA LEU A 395 -14.70 -2.27 5.06
C LEU A 395 -14.28 -1.02 4.28
N HIS A 396 -13.07 -0.53 4.53
CA HIS A 396 -12.43 0.47 3.69
C HIS A 396 -12.24 -0.06 2.26
N MET A 397 -12.40 0.81 1.27
CA MET A 397 -12.12 0.52 -0.13
C MET A 397 -11.16 1.56 -0.69
N GLY A 398 -10.07 1.10 -1.31
CA GLY A 398 -9.25 1.90 -2.21
C GLY A 398 -9.54 1.47 -3.65
N ILE A 399 -10.12 2.36 -4.45
CA ILE A 399 -10.48 2.07 -5.85
C ILE A 399 -9.48 2.72 -6.78
N HIS A 400 -8.75 1.90 -7.54
CA HIS A 400 -7.88 2.36 -8.61
C HIS A 400 -8.71 3.02 -9.70
N SER A 401 -8.51 4.29 -9.92
CA SER A 401 -9.19 5.08 -10.94
C SER A 401 -8.24 6.16 -11.45
N ILE A 402 -7.83 6.04 -12.71
CA ILE A 402 -6.86 6.94 -13.35
C ILE A 402 -7.57 7.91 -14.30
N GLY A 403 -8.45 7.40 -15.17
CA GLY A 403 -9.19 8.21 -16.14
C GLY A 403 -10.29 9.06 -15.49
N ASP A 404 -10.62 10.18 -16.12
CA ASP A 404 -11.64 11.12 -15.67
C ASP A 404 -13.01 10.46 -15.50
N HIS A 405 -13.43 9.66 -16.45
CA HIS A 405 -14.69 8.89 -16.38
C HIS A 405 -14.65 7.86 -15.23
N GLY A 406 -13.51 7.17 -15.03
CA GLY A 406 -13.31 6.22 -13.94
C GLY A 406 -13.36 6.89 -12.57
N ILE A 407 -12.75 8.07 -12.43
CA ILE A 407 -12.77 8.86 -11.20
C ILE A 407 -14.18 9.34 -10.89
N ASP A 408 -14.87 9.90 -11.88
CA ASP A 408 -16.25 10.35 -11.73
C ASP A 408 -17.20 9.21 -11.32
N TRP A 409 -17.05 8.04 -11.93
CA TRP A 409 -17.81 6.86 -11.53
C TRP A 409 -17.57 6.51 -10.05
N THR A 410 -16.30 6.52 -9.62
CA THR A 410 -15.90 6.16 -8.25
C THR A 410 -16.46 7.13 -7.23
N VAL A 411 -16.31 8.44 -7.44
CA VAL A 411 -16.84 9.45 -6.49
C VAL A 411 -18.35 9.46 -6.42
N ASN A 412 -19.04 9.18 -7.55
CA ASN A 412 -20.48 9.04 -7.62
C ASN A 412 -20.96 7.80 -6.86
N ALA A 413 -20.26 6.66 -7.00
CA ALA A 413 -20.56 5.46 -6.25
C ALA A 413 -20.41 5.66 -4.73
N PHE A 414 -19.32 6.30 -4.29
CA PHE A 414 -19.14 6.63 -2.87
C PHE A 414 -20.22 7.59 -2.36
N GLU A 415 -20.55 8.62 -3.11
CA GLU A 415 -21.61 9.55 -2.73
C GLU A 415 -22.95 8.85 -2.54
N GLN A 416 -23.34 7.98 -3.49
CA GLN A 416 -24.58 7.24 -3.41
C GLN A 416 -24.61 6.33 -2.16
N LEU A 417 -23.57 5.53 -1.94
CA LEU A 417 -23.50 4.62 -0.80
C LEU A 417 -23.56 5.36 0.55
N LEU A 418 -22.83 6.45 0.66
CA LEU A 418 -22.76 7.25 1.89
C LEU A 418 -24.05 8.04 2.14
N LYS A 419 -24.83 8.37 1.12
CA LYS A 419 -26.20 8.93 1.26
C LYS A 419 -27.19 7.89 1.74
N GLU A 420 -27.10 6.66 1.20
CA GLU A 420 -28.00 5.56 1.55
C GLU A 420 -27.69 4.99 2.94
N LYS A 421 -26.41 4.78 3.25
CA LYS A 421 -25.93 4.23 4.52
C LYS A 421 -24.66 4.95 4.97
N PRO A 422 -24.77 6.05 5.72
CA PRO A 422 -23.60 6.79 6.20
C PRO A 422 -22.84 5.98 7.24
N ILE A 423 -21.60 5.57 6.90
CA ILE A 423 -20.67 4.92 7.82
C ILE A 423 -19.42 5.79 7.87
N MET A 424 -19.21 6.45 9.02
CA MET A 424 -18.09 7.35 9.23
C MET A 424 -16.79 6.57 9.49
N GLY A 425 -15.65 7.14 9.12
CA GLY A 425 -14.32 6.61 9.43
C GLY A 425 -13.86 5.47 8.54
N LEU A 426 -14.61 5.09 7.49
CA LEU A 426 -14.16 4.08 6.52
C LEU A 426 -13.09 4.63 5.58
N ARG A 427 -13.03 5.95 5.38
CA ARG A 427 -12.01 6.66 4.59
C ARG A 427 -11.82 6.10 3.19
N HIS A 428 -12.92 5.73 2.52
CA HIS A 428 -12.84 5.27 1.13
C HIS A 428 -11.99 6.19 0.28
N SER A 429 -11.13 5.64 -0.56
CA SER A 429 -10.15 6.39 -1.34
C SER A 429 -10.20 6.12 -2.83
N ILE A 430 -9.78 7.10 -3.61
CA ILE A 430 -9.55 7.01 -5.04
C ILE A 430 -8.05 6.87 -5.25
N ILE A 431 -7.60 5.68 -5.58
CA ILE A 431 -6.17 5.40 -5.77
C ILE A 431 -5.76 5.91 -7.16
N HIS A 432 -4.65 6.62 -7.19
CA HIS A 432 -4.05 7.37 -8.29
C HIS A 432 -4.73 8.72 -8.53
N ALA A 433 -6.03 8.76 -8.85
CA ALA A 433 -6.78 10.00 -9.11
C ALA A 433 -6.05 10.98 -10.06
N ASN A 434 -5.50 10.47 -11.18
CA ASN A 434 -4.55 11.24 -12.01
C ASN A 434 -5.20 12.37 -12.81
N VAL A 435 -6.37 12.13 -13.40
CA VAL A 435 -7.04 13.07 -14.32
C VAL A 435 -8.46 13.34 -13.80
N PRO A 436 -8.62 13.95 -12.60
CA PRO A 436 -9.95 14.23 -12.06
C PRO A 436 -10.61 15.37 -12.83
N THR A 437 -11.93 15.31 -13.01
CA THR A 437 -12.74 16.47 -13.43
C THR A 437 -12.86 17.46 -12.29
N ASP A 438 -13.15 18.73 -12.57
CA ASP A 438 -13.44 19.74 -11.55
C ASP A 438 -14.60 19.29 -10.65
N ALA A 439 -15.64 18.70 -11.23
CA ALA A 439 -16.77 18.14 -10.49
C ALA A 439 -16.35 17.00 -9.53
N ALA A 440 -15.43 16.13 -9.94
CA ALA A 440 -14.88 15.10 -9.06
C ALA A 440 -14.09 15.69 -7.89
N ILE A 441 -13.29 16.74 -8.14
CA ILE A 441 -12.51 17.42 -7.09
C ILE A 441 -13.46 18.03 -6.04
N GLU A 442 -14.48 18.76 -6.47
CA GLU A 442 -15.49 19.33 -5.59
C GLU A 442 -16.22 18.26 -4.78
N LYS A 443 -16.55 17.15 -5.43
CA LYS A 443 -17.23 16.01 -4.79
C LYS A 443 -16.32 15.31 -3.78
N MET A 444 -15.06 15.05 -4.09
CA MET A 444 -14.07 14.53 -3.14
C MET A 444 -13.99 15.42 -1.90
N ALA A 445 -13.87 16.72 -2.07
CA ALA A 445 -13.82 17.67 -0.96
C ALA A 445 -15.12 17.66 -0.11
N MET A 446 -16.28 17.51 -0.73
CA MET A 446 -17.57 17.35 -0.04
C MET A 446 -17.61 16.04 0.75
N LEU A 447 -17.23 14.94 0.14
CA LEU A 447 -17.22 13.62 0.78
C LEU A 447 -16.28 13.57 2.00
N GLN A 448 -15.12 14.20 1.90
CA GLN A 448 -14.17 14.31 3.02
C GLN A 448 -14.79 15.08 4.20
N ARG A 449 -15.36 16.26 3.94
CA ARG A 449 -15.95 17.10 4.99
C ARG A 449 -17.17 16.45 5.64
N LYS A 450 -18.00 15.77 4.86
CA LYS A 450 -19.30 15.27 5.33
C LYS A 450 -19.25 13.84 5.87
N TYR A 451 -18.39 12.97 5.30
CA TYR A 451 -18.45 11.54 5.55
C TYR A 451 -17.09 10.93 5.93
N ASP A 452 -16.02 11.72 6.02
CA ASP A 452 -14.65 11.20 6.21
C ASP A 452 -14.30 10.12 5.15
N ALA A 453 -14.56 10.43 3.86
CA ALA A 453 -14.35 9.53 2.72
C ALA A 453 -13.99 10.33 1.44
N GLY A 454 -13.65 9.65 0.34
CA GLY A 454 -13.35 10.29 -0.94
C GLY A 454 -11.94 10.90 -0.98
N TYR A 455 -10.98 10.27 -0.32
CA TYR A 455 -9.59 10.73 -0.28
C TYR A 455 -8.84 10.36 -1.56
N PRO A 456 -8.29 11.33 -2.33
CA PRO A 456 -7.40 11.02 -3.42
C PRO A 456 -6.05 10.50 -2.88
N GLU A 457 -5.52 9.45 -3.49
CA GLU A 457 -4.20 8.90 -3.20
C GLU A 457 -3.28 9.16 -4.40
N ALA A 458 -2.97 10.43 -4.63
CA ALA A 458 -2.06 10.83 -5.71
C ALA A 458 -0.63 10.37 -5.42
N GLN A 459 0.08 9.98 -6.47
CA GLN A 459 1.48 9.55 -6.40
C GLN A 459 2.35 10.52 -7.18
N ALA A 460 3.43 10.99 -6.56
CA ALA A 460 4.35 11.96 -7.16
C ALA A 460 4.87 11.58 -8.57
N PRO A 461 5.20 10.31 -8.88
CA PRO A 461 5.65 9.93 -10.23
C PRO A 461 4.63 10.25 -11.33
N PHE A 462 3.34 10.29 -11.02
CA PHE A 462 2.28 10.58 -12.00
C PHE A 462 2.02 12.08 -12.23
N LEU A 463 2.71 12.96 -11.51
CA LEU A 463 2.60 14.40 -11.72
C LEU A 463 3.32 14.89 -13.00
N TRP A 464 4.07 14.01 -13.67
CA TRP A 464 4.88 14.31 -14.85
C TRP A 464 4.33 13.70 -16.16
N TRP A 465 3.09 13.28 -16.16
CA TRP A 465 2.42 12.68 -17.33
C TRP A 465 1.51 13.72 -18.01
#